data_32c726db3c880a3055b9bac275cfe417
#
_entry.id   32c726db3c880a3055b9bac275cfe417
#
_cell.length_a   1.000
_cell.length_b   1.000
_cell.length_c   1.000
_cell.angle_alpha   90.00
_cell.angle_beta   90.00
_cell.angle_gamma   90.00
#
_symmetry.space_group_name_H-M   'P 1'
#
loop_
_entity.id
_entity.type
_entity.pdbx_description
1 polymer ?
#
loop_
_entity_poly.entity_id
_entity_poly.type
_entity_poly.pdbx_seq_one_letter_code
_entity_poly.pdbx_strand_id
1 'polypeptide(L)'
;MSDDTENIVYIKELNTNIIQPVSPKCPDGSWGGSKILIVGKPGTGKSSLLASLLYAKKHIFPVAVAFSGSEDTNHFYKKILPSTFVFNEYSEEQLKSVIRRQKIAKGYLSNPWAIVILDDCTDDTRIFNTTLQQSIWKKGRHWAMLYIVCLQYAMDVKPVIRTNVDGVFILREPILRNRKTLYENYASVIPDFTIFCELMDQLTDDYCSMYISNSSNSNNWQDCVFWYKAPLIEDEKWKFGCPEFHQFHEERYNPEYQESFD
;
A
#
# COMPACT_ATOMS: atom_id res chain seq x y z
N MET A 1 48.50 -0.12 9.53
CA MET A 1 47.67 -0.85 8.56
C MET A 1 46.34 -1.06 9.29
N SER A 2 45.40 -0.17 9.07
CA SER A 2 44.01 -0.31 9.57
C SER A 2 43.32 -1.30 8.68
N ASP A 3 42.91 -2.42 9.24
CA ASP A 3 41.99 -3.37 8.62
C ASP A 3 40.66 -2.64 8.36
N ASP A 4 40.50 -2.02 7.21
CA ASP A 4 39.22 -1.61 6.67
C ASP A 4 38.47 -2.90 6.21
N THR A 5 38.00 -3.68 7.16
CA THR A 5 36.92 -4.61 6.90
C THR A 5 35.70 -3.78 6.57
N GLU A 6 35.46 -3.55 5.26
CA GLU A 6 34.17 -3.06 4.76
C GLU A 6 33.08 -3.88 5.44
N ASN A 7 32.34 -3.26 6.35
CA ASN A 7 31.15 -3.84 6.94
C ASN A 7 30.10 -3.93 5.83
N ILE A 8 30.12 -5.04 5.06
CA ILE A 8 29.11 -5.31 4.04
C ILE A 8 27.77 -5.44 4.76
N VAL A 9 26.94 -4.43 4.61
CA VAL A 9 25.59 -4.43 5.15
C VAL A 9 24.73 -5.32 4.26
N TYR A 10 24.34 -6.48 4.77
CA TYR A 10 23.44 -7.39 4.06
C TYR A 10 21.97 -7.05 4.37
N ILE A 11 21.24 -6.57 3.36
CA ILE A 11 19.81 -6.33 3.42
C ILE A 11 19.05 -7.49 2.76
N LYS A 12 18.06 -8.03 3.45
CA LYS A 12 17.26 -9.18 2.98
C LYS A 12 16.22 -8.74 1.95
N GLU A 13 15.86 -9.67 1.07
CA GLU A 13 14.70 -9.51 0.21
C GLU A 13 13.40 -9.53 1.05
N LEU A 14 12.44 -8.70 0.68
CA LEU A 14 11.15 -8.66 1.32
C LEU A 14 10.34 -9.92 0.98
N ASN A 15 9.98 -10.68 1.99
CA ASN A 15 8.88 -11.63 1.86
C ASN A 15 7.56 -10.90 2.11
N THR A 16 6.69 -10.82 1.09
CA THR A 16 5.40 -10.12 1.19
C THR A 16 4.47 -10.69 2.26
N ASN A 17 4.78 -11.87 2.82
CA ASN A 17 4.04 -12.44 3.95
C ASN A 17 4.21 -11.66 5.26
N ILE A 18 5.25 -10.82 5.40
CA ILE A 18 5.34 -9.93 6.57
C ILE A 18 4.30 -8.80 6.53
N ILE A 19 3.73 -8.51 5.35
CA ILE A 19 2.63 -7.57 5.18
C ILE A 19 1.33 -8.32 5.45
N GLN A 20 0.70 -8.06 6.57
CA GLN A 20 -0.56 -8.71 6.96
C GLN A 20 -1.75 -8.24 6.11
N PRO A 21 -2.76 -9.09 5.97
CA PRO A 21 -2.81 -10.47 6.42
C PRO A 21 -1.97 -11.42 5.57
N VAL A 22 -1.53 -12.50 6.19
CA VAL A 22 -0.76 -13.58 5.53
C VAL A 22 -1.65 -14.74 5.09
N SER A 23 -2.85 -14.84 5.67
CA SER A 23 -3.87 -15.84 5.33
C SER A 23 -5.26 -15.31 5.67
N PRO A 24 -6.35 -15.93 5.13
CA PRO A 24 -7.73 -15.62 5.50
C PRO A 24 -7.99 -15.78 7.00
N LYS A 25 -7.34 -16.78 7.61
CA LYS A 25 -7.32 -17.00 9.06
C LYS A 25 -5.99 -16.47 9.57
N CYS A 26 -6.02 -15.41 10.36
CA CYS A 26 -4.81 -14.95 11.02
C CYS A 26 -4.26 -16.06 11.91
N PRO A 27 -2.96 -16.43 11.85
CA PRO A 27 -2.41 -17.55 12.59
C PRO A 27 -2.59 -17.47 14.11
N ASP A 28 -2.65 -16.25 14.65
CA ASP A 28 -2.86 -15.95 16.07
C ASP A 28 -4.32 -15.63 16.44
N GLY A 29 -5.26 -15.79 15.50
CA GLY A 29 -6.66 -15.44 15.67
C GLY A 29 -6.93 -13.95 15.71
N SER A 30 -5.92 -13.09 15.56
CA SER A 30 -6.11 -11.65 15.52
C SER A 30 -6.70 -11.19 14.18
N TRP A 31 -7.59 -10.20 14.23
CA TRP A 31 -8.20 -9.57 13.06
C TRP A 31 -7.47 -8.25 12.73
N GLY A 32 -6.14 -8.30 12.78
CA GLY A 32 -5.30 -7.16 12.42
C GLY A 32 -5.25 -6.91 10.92
N GLY A 33 -5.14 -5.66 10.51
CA GLY A 33 -4.85 -5.24 9.14
C GLY A 33 -3.54 -4.48 9.11
N SER A 34 -3.02 -4.21 7.91
CA SER A 34 -1.82 -3.40 7.71
C SER A 34 -2.14 -2.09 7.02
N LYS A 35 -1.30 -1.09 7.25
CA LYS A 35 -1.36 0.23 6.63
C LYS A 35 -0.01 0.50 5.97
N ILE A 36 -0.03 0.56 4.66
CA ILE A 36 1.18 0.63 3.83
C ILE A 36 1.19 1.95 3.06
N LEU A 37 2.33 2.63 3.07
CA LEU A 37 2.61 3.71 2.15
C LEU A 37 3.53 3.23 1.03
N ILE A 38 3.31 3.75 -0.17
CA ILE A 38 4.20 3.61 -1.31
C ILE A 38 4.57 5.02 -1.74
N VAL A 39 5.84 5.40 -1.60
CA VAL A 39 6.31 6.74 -1.90
C VAL A 39 7.25 6.70 -3.10
N GLY A 40 6.92 7.45 -4.14
CA GLY A 40 7.76 7.54 -5.34
C GLY A 40 7.16 8.44 -6.40
N LYS A 41 8.02 9.03 -7.22
CA LYS A 41 7.66 9.88 -8.35
C LYS A 41 6.97 9.11 -9.48
N PRO A 42 6.31 9.78 -10.42
CA PRO A 42 5.86 9.13 -11.65
C PRO A 42 7.01 8.41 -12.36
N GLY A 43 6.73 7.24 -12.95
CA GLY A 43 7.72 6.45 -13.69
C GLY A 43 8.71 5.65 -12.84
N THR A 44 8.59 5.64 -11.50
CA THR A 44 9.51 4.88 -10.62
C THR A 44 9.07 3.44 -10.35
N GLY A 45 7.96 2.97 -10.93
CA GLY A 45 7.49 1.60 -10.79
C GLY A 45 6.39 1.40 -9.74
N LYS A 46 5.72 2.47 -9.24
CA LYS A 46 4.62 2.35 -8.25
C LYS A 46 3.52 1.37 -8.68
N SER A 47 3.03 1.51 -9.91
CA SER A 47 1.94 0.66 -10.41
C SER A 47 2.35 -0.81 -10.53
N SER A 48 3.59 -1.09 -10.97
CA SER A 48 4.12 -2.46 -11.04
C SER A 48 4.28 -3.06 -9.64
N LEU A 49 4.81 -2.29 -8.70
CA LEU A 49 4.91 -2.70 -7.30
C LEU A 49 3.53 -3.03 -6.72
N LEU A 50 2.55 -2.14 -6.92
CA LEU A 50 1.20 -2.34 -6.42
C LEU A 50 0.53 -3.55 -7.08
N ALA A 51 0.67 -3.71 -8.41
CA ALA A 51 0.18 -4.89 -9.11
C ALA A 51 0.74 -6.18 -8.52
N SER A 52 2.04 -6.23 -8.24
CA SER A 52 2.68 -7.41 -7.65
C SER A 52 2.18 -7.72 -6.24
N LEU A 53 1.94 -6.71 -5.41
CA LEU A 53 1.35 -6.88 -4.08
C LEU A 53 -0.08 -7.41 -4.16
N LEU A 54 -0.89 -6.86 -5.07
CA LEU A 54 -2.25 -7.32 -5.30
C LEU A 54 -2.26 -8.78 -5.81
N TYR A 55 -1.40 -9.08 -6.78
CA TYR A 55 -1.29 -10.43 -7.33
C TYR A 55 -0.87 -11.45 -6.26
N ALA A 56 0.13 -11.12 -5.43
CA ALA A 56 0.60 -12.00 -4.35
C ALA A 56 -0.49 -12.28 -3.30
N LYS A 57 -1.45 -11.36 -3.14
CA LYS A 57 -2.50 -11.46 -2.12
C LYS A 57 -3.90 -11.74 -2.66
N LYS A 58 -4.05 -11.99 -3.95
CA LYS A 58 -5.35 -12.17 -4.63
C LYS A 58 -6.20 -13.33 -4.07
N HIS A 59 -5.58 -14.32 -3.46
CA HIS A 59 -6.28 -15.46 -2.86
C HIS A 59 -6.61 -15.28 -1.37
N ILE A 60 -6.10 -14.20 -0.75
CA ILE A 60 -6.32 -13.90 0.65
C ILE A 60 -7.52 -12.95 0.81
N PHE A 61 -7.59 -11.95 -0.04
CA PHE A 61 -8.61 -10.91 0.04
C PHE A 61 -9.77 -11.19 -0.92
N PRO A 62 -11.00 -11.36 -0.39
CA PRO A 62 -12.17 -11.58 -1.25
C PRO A 62 -12.61 -10.32 -2.01
N VAL A 63 -12.29 -9.13 -1.51
CA VAL A 63 -12.73 -7.86 -2.11
C VAL A 63 -11.63 -6.80 -2.05
N ALA A 64 -11.70 -5.86 -3.01
CA ALA A 64 -10.89 -4.65 -2.98
C ALA A 64 -11.69 -3.43 -3.46
N VAL A 65 -11.27 -2.25 -3.01
CA VAL A 65 -11.80 -0.96 -3.48
C VAL A 65 -10.62 -0.07 -3.82
N ALA A 66 -10.66 0.54 -4.99
CA ALA A 66 -9.63 1.47 -5.44
C ALA A 66 -10.21 2.87 -5.68
N PHE A 67 -9.51 3.87 -5.18
CA PHE A 67 -9.68 5.27 -5.50
C PHE A 67 -8.42 5.69 -6.25
N SER A 68 -8.56 6.10 -7.52
CA SER A 68 -7.40 6.40 -8.37
C SER A 68 -7.68 7.61 -9.25
N GLY A 69 -6.95 8.71 -9.01
CA GLY A 69 -7.06 9.93 -9.80
C GLY A 69 -6.58 9.80 -11.24
N SER A 70 -5.87 8.72 -11.58
CA SER A 70 -5.37 8.45 -12.93
C SER A 70 -6.10 7.31 -13.66
N GLU A 71 -7.18 6.76 -13.09
CA GLU A 71 -7.87 5.60 -13.65
C GLU A 71 -8.52 5.90 -15.01
N ASP A 72 -8.96 7.14 -15.25
CA ASP A 72 -9.56 7.56 -16.53
C ASP A 72 -8.60 7.44 -17.72
N THR A 73 -7.31 7.53 -17.45
CA THR A 73 -6.27 7.50 -18.48
C THR A 73 -5.58 6.17 -18.61
N ASN A 74 -5.31 5.49 -17.50
CA ASN A 74 -4.51 4.25 -17.51
C ASN A 74 -5.34 2.97 -17.42
N HIS A 75 -6.57 3.05 -16.93
CA HIS A 75 -7.51 1.92 -16.76
C HIS A 75 -6.87 0.71 -16.04
N PHE A 76 -6.00 0.97 -15.07
CA PHE A 76 -5.22 -0.08 -14.42
C PHE A 76 -6.09 -0.96 -13.52
N TYR A 77 -6.87 -0.33 -12.62
CA TYR A 77 -7.68 -1.07 -11.65
C TYR A 77 -8.89 -1.74 -12.28
N LYS A 78 -9.54 -1.13 -13.27
CA LYS A 78 -10.70 -1.71 -13.99
C LYS A 78 -10.33 -2.96 -14.78
N LYS A 79 -9.04 -3.19 -15.06
CA LYS A 79 -8.58 -4.45 -15.68
C LYS A 79 -8.60 -5.62 -14.72
N ILE A 80 -8.40 -5.39 -13.42
CA ILE A 80 -8.23 -6.43 -12.41
C ILE A 80 -9.35 -6.48 -11.36
N LEU A 81 -10.07 -5.38 -11.14
CA LEU A 81 -11.20 -5.24 -10.22
C LEU A 81 -12.50 -5.01 -10.98
N PRO A 82 -13.66 -5.38 -10.41
CA PRO A 82 -14.95 -4.94 -10.92
C PRO A 82 -15.07 -3.41 -10.89
N SER A 83 -15.49 -2.80 -11.99
CA SER A 83 -15.53 -1.34 -12.15
C SER A 83 -16.40 -0.62 -11.13
N THR A 84 -17.45 -1.27 -10.60
CA THR A 84 -18.30 -0.76 -9.51
C THR A 84 -17.52 -0.40 -8.22
N PHE A 85 -16.32 -0.96 -8.05
CA PHE A 85 -15.48 -0.72 -6.87
C PHE A 85 -14.20 0.06 -7.20
N VAL A 86 -14.18 0.70 -8.37
CA VAL A 86 -13.07 1.54 -8.82
C VAL A 86 -13.62 2.96 -9.05
N PHE A 87 -13.12 3.90 -8.26
CA PHE A 87 -13.53 5.30 -8.28
C PHE A 87 -12.41 6.16 -8.86
N ASN A 88 -12.76 7.10 -9.73
CA ASN A 88 -11.79 7.98 -10.39
C ASN A 88 -11.26 9.08 -9.46
N GLU A 89 -11.90 9.29 -8.32
CA GLU A 89 -11.50 10.25 -7.30
C GLU A 89 -11.75 9.71 -5.88
N TYR A 90 -11.16 10.35 -4.90
CA TYR A 90 -11.41 10.03 -3.49
C TYR A 90 -12.82 10.45 -3.09
N SER A 91 -13.58 9.52 -2.53
CA SER A 91 -14.90 9.78 -1.94
C SER A 91 -14.94 9.33 -0.48
N GLU A 92 -15.17 10.30 0.42
CA GLU A 92 -15.33 10.01 1.85
C GLU A 92 -16.59 9.18 2.13
N GLU A 93 -17.64 9.37 1.36
CA GLU A 93 -18.90 8.62 1.47
C GLU A 93 -18.70 7.14 1.13
N GLN A 94 -18.04 6.88 0.00
CA GLN A 94 -17.71 5.51 -0.42
C GLN A 94 -16.79 4.84 0.60
N LEU A 95 -15.80 5.55 1.10
CA LEU A 95 -14.91 5.02 2.12
C LEU A 95 -15.63 4.71 3.44
N LYS A 96 -16.60 5.54 3.86
CA LYS A 96 -17.50 5.24 5.00
C LYS A 96 -18.32 3.98 4.77
N SER A 97 -18.80 3.77 3.55
CA SER A 97 -19.56 2.57 3.16
C SER A 97 -18.69 1.31 3.24
N VAL A 98 -17.44 1.38 2.78
CA VAL A 98 -16.47 0.29 2.93
C VAL A 98 -16.23 -0.06 4.40
N ILE A 99 -16.00 0.94 5.25
CA ILE A 99 -15.77 0.71 6.69
C ILE A 99 -17.02 0.09 7.35
N ARG A 100 -18.22 0.55 6.98
CA ARG A 100 -19.48 -0.05 7.45
C ARG A 100 -19.57 -1.52 7.05
N ARG A 101 -19.28 -1.82 5.79
CA ARG A 101 -19.22 -3.21 5.29
C ARG A 101 -18.24 -4.05 6.10
N GLN A 102 -17.04 -3.55 6.38
CA GLN A 102 -16.03 -4.28 7.13
C GLN A 102 -16.45 -4.60 8.57
N LYS A 103 -17.11 -3.65 9.24
CA LYS A 103 -17.64 -3.88 10.60
C LYS A 103 -18.68 -4.99 10.63
N ILE A 104 -19.54 -5.06 9.60
CA ILE A 104 -20.56 -6.13 9.46
C ILE A 104 -19.87 -7.45 9.08
N ALA A 105 -19.01 -7.44 8.06
CA ALA A 105 -18.35 -8.61 7.54
C ALA A 105 -17.59 -9.41 8.61
N LYS A 106 -16.93 -8.73 9.55
CA LYS A 106 -16.24 -9.37 10.68
C LYS A 106 -17.15 -10.23 11.56
N GLY A 107 -18.43 -9.90 11.66
CA GLY A 107 -19.39 -10.66 12.48
C GLY A 107 -20.03 -11.83 11.74
N TYR A 108 -19.99 -11.86 10.40
CA TYR A 108 -20.80 -12.78 9.60
C TYR A 108 -20.01 -13.61 8.59
N LEU A 109 -18.81 -13.17 8.18
CA LEU A 109 -18.03 -13.85 7.14
C LEU A 109 -16.84 -14.59 7.73
N SER A 110 -16.56 -15.78 7.21
CA SER A 110 -15.36 -16.55 7.55
C SER A 110 -14.08 -15.87 7.07
N ASN A 111 -14.15 -15.13 5.96
CA ASN A 111 -13.08 -14.29 5.44
C ASN A 111 -13.59 -12.87 5.20
N PRO A 112 -13.46 -11.95 6.17
CA PRO A 112 -13.95 -10.58 6.05
C PRO A 112 -12.94 -9.61 5.38
N TRP A 113 -11.74 -10.07 5.04
CA TRP A 113 -10.64 -9.20 4.61
C TRP A 113 -10.97 -8.38 3.37
N ALA A 114 -10.48 -7.15 3.33
CA ALA A 114 -10.57 -6.25 2.19
C ALA A 114 -9.27 -5.47 1.98
N ILE A 115 -8.96 -5.15 0.72
CA ILE A 115 -7.95 -4.14 0.40
C ILE A 115 -8.66 -2.82 0.06
N VAL A 116 -8.13 -1.72 0.57
CA VAL A 116 -8.52 -0.36 0.17
C VAL A 116 -7.28 0.37 -0.33
N ILE A 117 -7.38 0.91 -1.53
CA ILE A 117 -6.26 1.54 -2.23
C ILE A 117 -6.61 3.01 -2.47
N LEU A 118 -5.69 3.91 -2.14
CA LEU A 118 -5.67 5.30 -2.61
C LEU A 118 -4.43 5.47 -3.48
N ASP A 119 -4.64 5.72 -4.76
CA ASP A 119 -3.56 5.92 -5.73
C ASP A 119 -3.80 7.19 -6.52
N ASP A 120 -2.79 8.06 -6.55
CA ASP A 120 -2.84 9.32 -7.28
C ASP A 120 -4.03 10.23 -6.89
N CYS A 121 -4.40 10.22 -5.60
CA CYS A 121 -5.48 11.03 -5.03
C CYS A 121 -4.93 12.17 -4.15
N THR A 122 -3.71 12.62 -4.40
CA THR A 122 -3.00 13.60 -3.55
C THR A 122 -3.06 15.03 -4.07
N ASP A 123 -3.82 15.31 -5.13
CA ASP A 123 -4.08 16.65 -5.62
C ASP A 123 -4.68 17.54 -4.52
N ASP A 124 -5.52 16.96 -3.67
CA ASP A 124 -5.98 17.58 -2.45
C ASP A 124 -5.50 16.85 -1.20
N THR A 125 -4.36 17.25 -0.66
CA THR A 125 -3.80 16.66 0.58
C THR A 125 -4.68 16.85 1.81
N ARG A 126 -5.71 17.73 1.75
CA ARG A 126 -6.67 17.92 2.84
C ARG A 126 -7.48 16.67 3.12
N ILE A 127 -7.59 15.74 2.18
CA ILE A 127 -8.25 14.43 2.42
C ILE A 127 -7.65 13.72 3.65
N PHE A 128 -6.34 13.80 3.84
CA PHE A 128 -5.66 13.18 4.98
C PHE A 128 -5.88 13.91 6.31
N ASN A 129 -6.53 15.07 6.30
CA ASN A 129 -6.86 15.85 7.48
C ASN A 129 -8.20 15.47 8.09
N THR A 130 -9.02 14.70 7.38
CA THR A 130 -10.37 14.33 7.83
C THR A 130 -10.32 13.39 9.03
N THR A 131 -11.34 13.45 9.87
CA THR A 131 -11.49 12.56 11.03
C THR A 131 -11.56 11.09 10.58
N LEU A 132 -12.14 10.85 9.41
CA LEU A 132 -12.26 9.50 8.84
C LEU A 132 -10.89 8.92 8.54
N GLN A 133 -10.05 9.64 7.80
CA GLN A 133 -8.69 9.22 7.48
C GLN A 133 -7.88 8.97 8.75
N GLN A 134 -7.89 9.90 9.70
CA GLN A 134 -7.19 9.71 10.98
C GLN A 134 -7.69 8.46 11.72
N SER A 135 -8.99 8.16 11.65
CA SER A 135 -9.56 6.95 12.27
C SER A 135 -9.08 5.67 11.59
N ILE A 136 -8.94 5.65 10.26
CA ILE A 136 -8.40 4.49 9.53
C ILE A 136 -6.95 4.23 9.96
N TRP A 137 -6.10 5.25 9.98
CA TRP A 137 -4.72 5.10 10.36
C TRP A 137 -4.53 4.67 11.83
N LYS A 138 -5.41 5.09 12.72
CA LYS A 138 -5.37 4.71 14.15
C LYS A 138 -6.04 3.36 14.43
N LYS A 139 -7.15 3.06 13.77
CA LYS A 139 -8.06 1.96 14.13
C LYS A 139 -8.26 0.92 13.03
N GLY A 140 -7.73 1.13 11.82
CA GLY A 140 -7.99 0.30 10.64
C GLY A 140 -7.58 -1.17 10.82
N ARG A 141 -6.60 -1.47 11.69
CA ARG A 141 -6.21 -2.83 12.06
C ARG A 141 -7.40 -3.67 12.54
N HIS A 142 -8.33 -3.04 13.27
CA HIS A 142 -9.49 -3.74 13.83
C HIS A 142 -10.58 -4.05 12.80
N TRP A 143 -10.44 -3.56 11.56
CA TRP A 143 -11.48 -3.70 10.53
C TRP A 143 -11.14 -4.74 9.46
N ALA A 144 -10.14 -5.59 9.69
CA ALA A 144 -9.69 -6.59 8.73
C ALA A 144 -9.42 -5.97 7.33
N MET A 145 -8.66 -4.86 7.30
CA MET A 145 -8.30 -4.14 6.09
C MET A 145 -6.79 -4.11 5.90
N LEU A 146 -6.36 -4.28 4.66
CA LEU A 146 -5.09 -3.78 4.17
C LEU A 146 -5.36 -2.43 3.51
N TYR A 147 -4.79 -1.37 4.05
CA TYR A 147 -4.92 -0.01 3.52
C TYR A 147 -3.62 0.41 2.87
N ILE A 148 -3.65 0.65 1.56
CA ILE A 148 -2.48 1.03 0.76
C ILE A 148 -2.70 2.43 0.22
N VAL A 149 -1.74 3.32 0.45
CA VAL A 149 -1.77 4.69 -0.07
C VAL A 149 -0.50 4.96 -0.86
N CYS A 150 -0.66 5.35 -2.12
CA CYS A 150 0.43 5.76 -2.99
C CYS A 150 0.58 7.28 -2.94
N LEU A 151 1.80 7.73 -2.66
CA LEU A 151 2.17 9.14 -2.56
C LEU A 151 3.23 9.47 -3.61
N GLN A 152 3.14 10.66 -4.18
CA GLN A 152 4.20 11.21 -5.03
C GLN A 152 5.22 11.99 -4.19
N TYR A 153 4.79 12.55 -3.08
CA TYR A 153 5.64 13.33 -2.17
C TYR A 153 5.52 12.84 -0.72
N ALA A 154 6.65 12.72 -0.05
CA ALA A 154 6.75 12.17 1.30
C ALA A 154 5.95 12.95 2.37
N MET A 155 5.70 14.24 2.16
CA MET A 155 5.04 15.14 3.12
C MET A 155 3.54 15.31 2.89
N ASP A 156 2.94 14.63 1.91
CA ASP A 156 1.51 14.74 1.62
C ASP A 156 0.63 14.28 2.80
N VAL A 157 1.19 13.48 3.69
CA VAL A 157 0.49 13.02 4.90
C VAL A 157 1.05 13.63 6.18
N LYS A 158 0.18 13.89 7.16
CA LYS A 158 0.54 14.50 8.44
C LYS A 158 1.40 13.56 9.33
N PRO A 159 2.19 14.11 10.29
CA PRO A 159 2.97 13.31 11.24
C PRO A 159 2.14 12.24 11.96
N VAL A 160 0.92 12.55 12.38
CA VAL A 160 0.02 11.60 13.05
C VAL A 160 -0.32 10.37 12.19
N ILE A 161 -0.33 10.52 10.87
CA ILE A 161 -0.50 9.40 9.94
C ILE A 161 0.81 8.62 9.84
N ARG A 162 1.94 9.32 9.59
CA ARG A 162 3.26 8.70 9.44
C ARG A 162 3.64 7.79 10.60
N THR A 163 3.32 8.18 11.84
CA THR A 163 3.59 7.38 13.05
C THR A 163 2.70 6.13 13.18
N ASN A 164 1.63 6.03 12.38
CA ASN A 164 0.71 4.90 12.40
C ASN A 164 0.84 3.98 11.19
N VAL A 165 1.84 4.20 10.34
CA VAL A 165 2.13 3.35 9.18
C VAL A 165 2.86 2.09 9.63
N ASP A 166 2.43 0.94 9.13
CA ASP A 166 3.05 -0.36 9.46
C ASP A 166 4.23 -0.68 8.55
N GLY A 167 4.24 -0.13 7.33
CA GLY A 167 5.35 -0.29 6.41
C GLY A 167 5.35 0.75 5.29
N VAL A 168 6.54 1.07 4.80
CA VAL A 168 6.73 2.08 3.75
C VAL A 168 7.61 1.50 2.65
N PHE A 169 7.11 1.49 1.41
CA PHE A 169 7.92 1.30 0.23
C PHE A 169 8.44 2.66 -0.24
N ILE A 170 9.74 2.75 -0.40
CA ILE A 170 10.42 3.93 -0.92
C ILE A 170 11.04 3.55 -2.26
N LEU A 171 10.57 4.20 -3.32
CA LEU A 171 11.14 4.03 -4.66
C LEU A 171 12.24 5.05 -4.91
N ARG A 172 12.92 4.93 -6.05
CA ARG A 172 14.08 5.75 -6.41
C ARG A 172 13.79 7.25 -6.28
N GLU A 173 14.67 7.94 -5.55
CA GLU A 173 14.66 9.38 -5.39
C GLU A 173 16.09 9.93 -5.58
N PRO A 174 16.38 10.63 -6.70
CA PRO A 174 17.71 11.15 -6.97
C PRO A 174 18.04 12.45 -6.23
N ILE A 175 17.03 13.20 -5.77
CA ILE A 175 17.21 14.53 -5.18
C ILE A 175 17.55 14.40 -3.70
N LEU A 176 18.75 14.82 -3.30
CA LEU A 176 19.28 14.69 -1.94
C LEU A 176 18.37 15.33 -0.88
N ARG A 177 17.77 16.50 -1.16
CA ARG A 177 16.83 17.16 -0.26
C ARG A 177 15.59 16.28 0.00
N ASN A 178 15.07 15.62 -1.03
CA ASN A 178 13.93 14.72 -0.88
C ASN A 178 14.33 13.45 -0.14
N ARG A 179 15.55 12.91 -0.39
CA ARG A 179 16.11 11.80 0.39
C ARG A 179 16.16 12.14 1.88
N LYS A 180 16.59 13.36 2.22
CA LYS A 180 16.63 13.80 3.62
C LYS A 180 15.22 13.81 4.24
N THR A 181 14.23 14.29 3.49
CA THR A 181 12.83 14.25 3.93
C THR A 181 12.32 12.82 4.13
N LEU A 182 12.64 11.89 3.22
CA LEU A 182 12.29 10.48 3.34
C LEU A 182 12.95 9.84 4.55
N TYR A 183 14.24 10.07 4.75
CA TYR A 183 15.00 9.58 5.89
C TYR A 183 14.40 10.03 7.22
N GLU A 184 14.21 11.33 7.39
CA GLU A 184 13.72 11.92 8.64
C GLU A 184 12.29 11.48 9.00
N ASN A 185 11.46 11.18 8.01
CA ASN A 185 10.04 10.89 8.23
C ASN A 185 9.66 9.41 8.18
N TYR A 186 10.46 8.56 7.52
CA TYR A 186 10.08 7.16 7.29
C TYR A 186 11.21 6.15 7.53
N ALA A 187 12.46 6.58 7.48
CA ALA A 187 13.60 5.69 7.52
C ALA A 187 14.60 6.00 8.66
N SER A 188 14.16 6.72 9.67
CA SER A 188 15.00 7.08 10.83
C SER A 188 15.40 5.89 11.71
N VAL A 189 14.91 4.69 11.41
CA VAL A 189 15.43 3.44 11.98
C VAL A 189 16.86 3.16 11.52
N ILE A 190 17.24 3.62 10.32
CA ILE A 190 18.61 3.54 9.78
C ILE A 190 19.49 4.54 10.56
N PRO A 191 20.70 4.16 11.05
CA PRO A 191 21.47 4.94 12.02
C PRO A 191 21.82 6.34 11.57
N ASP A 192 22.16 6.55 10.30
CA ASP A 192 22.51 7.86 9.77
C ASP A 192 22.08 8.04 8.30
N PHE A 193 22.11 9.30 7.85
CA PHE A 193 21.68 9.70 6.53
C PHE A 193 22.61 9.22 5.41
N THR A 194 23.91 9.05 5.70
CA THR A 194 24.88 8.58 4.70
C THR A 194 24.58 7.14 4.34
N ILE A 195 24.41 6.27 5.34
CA ILE A 195 24.00 4.86 5.16
C ILE A 195 22.66 4.81 4.42
N PHE A 196 21.69 5.64 4.76
CA PHE A 196 20.42 5.70 4.03
C PHE A 196 20.61 6.04 2.55
N CYS A 197 21.47 6.99 2.21
CA CYS A 197 21.75 7.35 0.82
C CYS A 197 22.40 6.21 0.04
N GLU A 198 23.37 5.51 0.64
CA GLU A 198 24.03 4.36 0.06
C GLU A 198 23.04 3.21 -0.19
N LEU A 199 22.18 2.92 0.78
CA LEU A 199 21.11 1.93 0.62
C LEU A 199 20.11 2.34 -0.47
N MET A 200 19.74 3.62 -0.55
CA MET A 200 18.87 4.12 -1.63
C MET A 200 19.48 3.86 -3.00
N ASP A 201 20.77 4.11 -3.17
CA ASP A 201 21.44 3.89 -4.45
C ASP A 201 21.53 2.40 -4.80
N GLN A 202 21.77 1.53 -3.82
CA GLN A 202 21.88 0.09 -4.02
C GLN A 202 20.50 -0.60 -4.18
N LEU A 203 19.54 -0.25 -3.33
CA LEU A 203 18.27 -0.99 -3.22
C LEU A 203 17.13 -0.44 -4.08
N THR A 204 17.32 0.71 -4.73
CA THR A 204 16.26 1.30 -5.59
C THR A 204 16.67 1.43 -7.05
N ASP A 205 17.71 0.72 -7.46
CA ASP A 205 18.07 0.58 -8.87
C ASP A 205 17.18 -0.45 -9.57
N ASP A 206 17.10 -0.40 -10.88
CA ASP A 206 16.37 -1.36 -11.74
C ASP A 206 14.94 -1.64 -11.24
N TYR A 207 14.18 -0.57 -10.93
CA TYR A 207 12.80 -0.62 -10.41
C TYR A 207 12.63 -1.41 -9.10
N CYS A 208 13.70 -1.66 -8.36
CA CYS A 208 13.61 -2.14 -6.99
C CYS A 208 13.09 -1.04 -6.06
N SER A 209 12.60 -1.43 -4.91
CA SER A 209 12.16 -0.55 -3.84
C SER A 209 12.78 -0.95 -2.51
N MET A 210 13.06 0.04 -1.67
CA MET A 210 13.39 -0.17 -0.25
C MET A 210 12.09 -0.27 0.53
N TYR A 211 11.94 -1.27 1.39
CA TYR A 211 10.82 -1.38 2.31
C TYR A 211 11.29 -1.21 3.74
N ILE A 212 10.65 -0.30 4.46
CA ILE A 212 10.87 -0.07 5.90
C ILE A 212 9.68 -0.65 6.67
N SER A 213 9.94 -1.63 7.53
CA SER A 213 8.93 -2.24 8.41
C SER A 213 8.90 -1.53 9.76
N ASN A 214 7.81 -0.82 10.05
CA ASN A 214 7.56 -0.19 11.35
C ASN A 214 6.86 -1.14 12.33
N SER A 215 6.48 -2.33 11.90
CA SER A 215 5.84 -3.36 12.72
C SER A 215 6.82 -4.42 13.25
N SER A 216 8.10 -4.30 12.94
CA SER A 216 9.14 -5.17 13.48
C SER A 216 9.30 -4.99 14.98
N ASN A 217 9.48 -6.09 15.71
CA ASN A 217 9.82 -6.08 17.13
C ASN A 217 11.34 -6.09 17.38
N SER A 218 12.16 -6.06 16.33
CA SER A 218 13.62 -6.05 16.45
C SER A 218 14.14 -4.65 16.72
N ASN A 219 15.13 -4.55 17.61
CA ASN A 219 15.90 -3.33 17.82
C ASN A 219 17.07 -3.20 16.82
N ASN A 220 17.33 -4.24 16.03
CA ASN A 220 18.33 -4.17 14.97
C ASN A 220 17.69 -3.59 13.70
N TRP A 221 18.18 -2.45 13.24
CA TRP A 221 17.64 -1.75 12.09
C TRP A 221 17.66 -2.60 10.79
N GLN A 222 18.65 -3.49 10.63
CA GLN A 222 18.77 -4.39 9.47
C GLN A 222 17.59 -5.36 9.36
N ASP A 223 16.92 -5.68 10.47
CA ASP A 223 15.71 -6.51 10.47
C ASP A 223 14.44 -5.71 10.15
N CYS A 224 14.57 -4.40 10.02
CA CYS A 224 13.47 -3.50 9.67
C CYS A 224 13.54 -3.03 8.20
N VAL A 225 14.67 -3.25 7.51
CA VAL A 225 14.92 -2.78 6.14
C VAL A 225 15.01 -3.96 5.20
N PHE A 226 14.32 -3.86 4.07
CA PHE A 226 14.28 -4.89 3.03
C PHE A 226 14.37 -4.25 1.65
N TRP A 227 14.79 -5.02 0.66
CA TRP A 227 14.62 -4.65 -0.73
C TRP A 227 13.52 -5.51 -1.37
N TYR A 228 12.85 -4.96 -2.38
CA TYR A 228 11.82 -5.68 -3.12
C TYR A 228 11.82 -5.28 -4.59
N LYS A 229 11.87 -6.27 -5.46
CA LYS A 229 11.66 -6.11 -6.89
C LYS A 229 10.33 -6.75 -7.27
N ALA A 230 9.45 -5.97 -7.86
CA ALA A 230 8.17 -6.48 -8.34
C ALA A 230 8.41 -7.54 -9.44
N PRO A 231 7.97 -8.80 -9.27
CA PRO A 231 8.07 -9.80 -10.32
C PRO A 231 7.17 -9.42 -11.50
N LEU A 232 7.56 -9.84 -12.69
CA LEU A 232 6.69 -9.78 -13.87
C LEU A 232 5.51 -10.72 -13.66
N ILE A 233 4.31 -10.22 -13.90
CA ILE A 233 3.08 -11.02 -13.84
C ILE A 233 2.82 -11.57 -15.25
N GLU A 234 3.04 -12.85 -15.44
CA GLU A 234 2.86 -13.52 -16.73
C GLU A 234 1.37 -13.68 -17.11
N ASP A 235 0.50 -13.82 -16.11
CA ASP A 235 -0.95 -13.91 -16.29
C ASP A 235 -1.57 -12.52 -16.48
N GLU A 236 -1.65 -12.06 -17.73
CA GLU A 236 -2.22 -10.74 -18.05
C GLU A 236 -3.73 -10.64 -17.79
N LYS A 237 -4.44 -11.77 -17.63
CA LYS A 237 -5.89 -11.84 -17.47
C LYS A 237 -6.33 -12.10 -16.02
N TRP A 238 -5.41 -12.05 -15.08
CA TRP A 238 -5.77 -12.30 -13.69
C TRP A 238 -6.78 -11.28 -13.17
N LYS A 239 -7.64 -11.76 -12.29
CA LYS A 239 -8.63 -10.96 -11.59
C LYS A 239 -8.38 -11.05 -10.10
N PHE A 240 -8.72 -9.99 -9.41
CA PHE A 240 -8.60 -9.91 -7.96
C PHE A 240 -9.96 -10.14 -7.30
N GLY A 241 -9.95 -10.86 -6.17
CA GLY A 241 -11.13 -11.08 -5.35
C GLY A 241 -11.83 -12.41 -5.61
N CYS A 242 -12.87 -12.67 -4.83
CA CYS A 242 -13.65 -13.91 -4.91
C CYS A 242 -14.69 -13.86 -6.06
N PRO A 243 -15.20 -15.04 -6.50
CA PRO A 243 -16.23 -15.08 -7.54
C PRO A 243 -17.48 -14.27 -7.22
N GLU A 244 -17.93 -14.28 -5.96
CA GLU A 244 -19.12 -13.55 -5.52
C GLU A 244 -18.95 -12.02 -5.64
N PHE A 245 -17.71 -11.53 -5.54
CA PHE A 245 -17.37 -10.12 -5.74
C PHE A 245 -17.61 -9.69 -7.19
N HIS A 246 -17.23 -10.54 -8.15
CA HIS A 246 -17.45 -10.31 -9.56
C HIS A 246 -18.93 -10.49 -9.94
N GLN A 247 -19.58 -11.54 -9.43
CA GLN A 247 -21.01 -11.77 -9.63
C GLN A 247 -21.86 -10.60 -9.15
N PHE A 248 -21.55 -10.06 -7.97
CA PHE A 248 -22.22 -8.86 -7.43
C PHE A 248 -22.13 -7.67 -8.41
N HIS A 249 -20.99 -7.49 -9.06
CA HIS A 249 -20.83 -6.45 -10.07
C HIS A 249 -21.69 -6.74 -11.32
N GLU A 250 -21.61 -7.95 -11.88
CA GLU A 250 -22.34 -8.34 -13.08
C GLU A 250 -23.86 -8.17 -12.92
N GLU A 251 -24.40 -8.49 -11.75
CA GLU A 251 -25.84 -8.35 -11.44
C GLU A 251 -26.31 -6.90 -11.31
N ARG A 252 -25.42 -5.96 -11.02
CA ARG A 252 -25.76 -4.56 -10.65
C ARG A 252 -25.15 -3.51 -11.55
N TYR A 253 -24.22 -3.91 -12.41
CA TYR A 253 -23.57 -2.98 -13.32
C TYR A 253 -24.51 -2.56 -14.44
N ASN A 254 -24.72 -1.24 -14.55
CA ASN A 254 -25.43 -0.67 -15.68
C ASN A 254 -24.44 0.09 -16.59
N PRO A 255 -24.12 -0.45 -17.78
CA PRO A 255 -23.18 0.19 -18.69
C PRO A 255 -23.72 1.51 -19.30
N GLU A 256 -25.04 1.73 -19.24
CA GLU A 256 -25.70 2.92 -19.75
C GLU A 256 -25.84 4.03 -18.68
N TYR A 257 -25.42 3.72 -17.44
CA TYR A 257 -25.43 4.73 -16.38
C TYR A 257 -24.44 5.85 -16.71
N GLN A 258 -24.96 7.03 -16.91
CA GLN A 258 -24.17 8.26 -17.01
C GLN A 258 -24.38 9.05 -15.73
N GLU A 259 -23.29 9.42 -15.08
CA GLU A 259 -23.32 10.34 -13.97
C GLU A 259 -23.83 11.69 -14.49
N SER A 260 -25.02 12.14 -14.00
CA SER A 260 -25.48 13.49 -14.33
C SER A 260 -24.63 14.47 -13.53
N PHE A 261 -23.82 15.24 -14.24
CA PHE A 261 -23.19 16.44 -13.69
C PHE A 261 -24.26 17.54 -13.66
N ASP A 262 -25.06 17.62 -12.60
CA ASP A 262 -25.91 18.76 -12.30
C ASP A 262 -25.20 19.70 -11.30
#